data_55383a1acad9e030c845a75e863eace2
#
_entry.id   55383a1acad9e030c845a75e863eace2
#
_cell.length_a   1.000
_cell.length_b   1.000
_cell.length_c   1.000
_cell.angle_alpha   90.00
_cell.angle_beta   90.00
_cell.angle_gamma   90.00
#
_symmetry.space_group_name_H-M   'P 1'
#
loop_
_entity.id
_entity.type
_entity.pdbx_description
1 polymer ?
#
loop_
_entity_poly.entity_id
_entity_poly.type
_entity_poly.pdbx_seq_one_letter_code
_entity_poly.pdbx_strand_id
1 'polypeptide(L)'
;MRFPSFPRFLRFPFIATILVLALMIPTVALAQGGATVTLQPPVAVEGADTMTTEVTVAGVEGLLGFQFDVNFDPAVLAIDSIDLGPFLASTGRAPQPLGPDDQDAANGVVVFGGFTLGTADVPGASGDGVLATITWRALQGGETAANLSGIQLAGAGAQPLAVDPASETPVTFQSAGNESNGVPQFLGLPWYVWLAILLVGLAVVMLVIMQRRQRK
;
A
#
# COMPACT_ATOMS: atom_id res chain seq x y z
N MET A 1 52.26 -58.17 -41.28
CA MET A 1 52.09 -56.81 -40.71
C MET A 1 51.29 -56.91 -39.43
N ARG A 2 51.90 -56.69 -38.26
CA ARG A 2 51.22 -56.79 -36.97
C ARG A 2 50.73 -55.39 -36.55
N PHE A 3 49.43 -55.21 -36.36
CA PHE A 3 48.87 -54.02 -35.78
C PHE A 3 49.06 -54.00 -34.30
N PRO A 4 49.47 -52.88 -33.63
CA PRO A 4 49.62 -52.80 -32.19
C PRO A 4 48.25 -52.74 -31.52
N SER A 5 48.04 -53.64 -30.54
CA SER A 5 46.87 -53.65 -29.71
C SER A 5 46.94 -52.51 -28.69
N PHE A 6 46.05 -51.52 -28.81
CA PHE A 6 45.88 -50.48 -27.81
C PHE A 6 45.31 -51.05 -26.50
N PRO A 7 45.85 -50.68 -25.31
CA PRO A 7 45.36 -51.17 -24.05
C PRO A 7 43.97 -50.65 -23.74
N ARG A 8 43.06 -51.56 -23.38
CA ARG A 8 41.66 -51.34 -23.05
C ARG A 8 41.41 -50.51 -21.79
N PHE A 9 42.44 -50.09 -21.05
CA PHE A 9 42.31 -49.42 -19.74
C PHE A 9 42.10 -47.92 -19.80
N LEU A 10 42.12 -47.25 -20.98
CA LEU A 10 42.03 -45.81 -21.09
C LEU A 10 40.60 -45.26 -21.37
N ARG A 11 39.61 -46.16 -21.47
CA ARG A 11 38.23 -45.74 -21.83
C ARG A 11 37.31 -45.47 -20.63
N PHE A 12 37.64 -45.96 -19.45
CA PHE A 12 36.80 -45.79 -18.28
C PHE A 12 36.88 -44.45 -17.55
N PRO A 13 38.04 -43.76 -17.45
CA PRO A 13 38.07 -42.47 -16.70
C PRO A 13 37.35 -41.33 -17.45
N PHE A 14 37.30 -41.34 -18.79
CA PHE A 14 36.62 -40.27 -19.56
C PHE A 14 35.09 -40.29 -19.39
N ILE A 15 34.49 -41.47 -19.35
CA ILE A 15 33.03 -41.60 -19.14
C ILE A 15 32.63 -41.20 -17.72
N ALA A 16 33.42 -41.57 -16.72
CA ALA A 16 33.19 -41.17 -15.34
C ALA A 16 33.33 -39.66 -15.14
N THR A 17 34.29 -39.02 -15.79
CA THR A 17 34.48 -37.55 -15.71
C THR A 17 33.33 -36.76 -16.36
N ILE A 18 32.77 -37.23 -17.47
CA ILE A 18 31.64 -36.63 -18.15
C ILE A 18 30.38 -36.82 -17.31
N LEU A 19 30.19 -37.96 -16.65
CA LEU A 19 29.04 -38.21 -15.78
C LEU A 19 29.03 -37.33 -14.51
N VAL A 20 30.20 -37.07 -13.90
CA VAL A 20 30.36 -36.19 -12.74
C VAL A 20 30.14 -34.71 -13.15
N LEU A 21 30.57 -34.30 -14.34
CA LEU A 21 30.37 -32.94 -14.82
C LEU A 21 28.90 -32.65 -15.15
N ALA A 22 28.12 -33.65 -15.56
CA ALA A 22 26.68 -33.52 -15.81
C ALA A 22 25.83 -33.37 -14.52
N LEU A 23 26.38 -33.78 -13.37
CA LEU A 23 25.67 -33.63 -12.05
C LEU A 23 25.85 -32.25 -11.43
N MET A 24 26.71 -31.39 -11.98
CA MET A 24 27.00 -30.03 -11.50
C MET A 24 26.24 -28.94 -12.31
N ILE A 25 25.17 -29.30 -13.02
CA ILE A 25 24.28 -28.28 -13.58
C ILE A 25 23.53 -27.67 -12.40
N PRO A 26 23.77 -26.38 -12.05
CA PRO A 26 22.95 -25.74 -11.04
C PRO A 26 21.52 -25.76 -11.60
N THR A 27 20.62 -26.47 -10.94
CA THR A 27 19.20 -26.29 -11.15
C THR A 27 18.92 -24.84 -10.76
N VAL A 28 18.81 -23.95 -11.74
CA VAL A 28 18.19 -22.65 -11.53
C VAL A 28 16.75 -23.00 -11.16
N ALA A 29 16.47 -23.04 -9.86
CA ALA A 29 15.11 -23.00 -9.39
C ALA A 29 14.56 -21.66 -9.90
N LEU A 30 13.77 -21.71 -10.97
CA LEU A 30 12.89 -20.61 -11.31
C LEU A 30 12.03 -20.48 -10.06
N ALA A 31 12.32 -19.47 -9.24
CA ALA A 31 11.39 -19.03 -8.23
C ALA A 31 10.10 -18.73 -9.00
N GLN A 32 9.11 -19.60 -8.86
CA GLN A 32 7.75 -19.26 -9.27
C GLN A 32 7.37 -18.14 -8.33
N GLY A 33 7.56 -16.90 -8.80
CA GLY A 33 7.16 -15.72 -8.07
C GLY A 33 5.68 -15.86 -7.76
N GLY A 34 5.34 -15.80 -6.47
CA GLY A 34 3.94 -15.71 -6.08
C GLY A 34 3.32 -14.44 -6.63
N ALA A 35 2.00 -14.36 -6.61
CA ALA A 35 1.31 -13.11 -6.92
C ALA A 35 1.75 -12.02 -5.93
N THR A 36 1.99 -10.82 -6.43
CA THR A 36 2.34 -9.67 -5.58
C THR A 36 1.07 -8.88 -5.28
N VAL A 37 0.80 -8.65 -3.98
CA VAL A 37 -0.29 -7.77 -3.54
C VAL A 37 0.34 -6.51 -2.96
N THR A 38 -0.05 -5.34 -3.45
CA THR A 38 0.59 -4.07 -3.08
C THR A 38 -0.46 -3.06 -2.64
N LEU A 39 -0.20 -2.40 -1.50
CA LEU A 39 -0.91 -1.19 -1.10
C LEU A 39 -0.29 -0.01 -1.87
N GLN A 40 -1.09 0.66 -2.68
CA GLN A 40 -0.62 1.80 -3.48
C GLN A 40 -0.46 3.06 -2.60
N PRO A 41 0.42 4.01 -2.98
CA PRO A 41 0.50 5.29 -2.29
C PRO A 41 -0.85 6.01 -2.24
N PRO A 42 -1.14 6.75 -1.15
CA PRO A 42 -2.39 7.46 -0.99
C PRO A 42 -2.54 8.61 -2.00
N VAL A 43 -3.75 8.76 -2.50
CA VAL A 43 -4.16 9.87 -3.36
C VAL A 43 -5.16 10.72 -2.60
N ALA A 44 -4.87 12.02 -2.46
CA ALA A 44 -5.80 12.96 -1.82
C ALA A 44 -7.08 13.10 -2.66
N VAL A 45 -8.23 13.09 -2.02
CA VAL A 45 -9.50 13.38 -2.67
C VAL A 45 -9.70 14.90 -2.69
N GLU A 46 -9.79 15.47 -3.88
CA GLU A 46 -9.92 16.93 -4.04
C GLU A 46 -11.19 17.45 -3.37
N GLY A 47 -11.05 18.42 -2.46
CA GLY A 47 -12.16 19.02 -1.74
C GLY A 47 -12.70 18.23 -0.55
N ALA A 48 -12.00 17.14 -0.14
CA ALA A 48 -12.32 16.36 1.03
C ALA A 48 -11.10 16.16 1.93
N ASP A 49 -11.34 15.98 3.23
CA ASP A 49 -10.30 15.64 4.22
C ASP A 49 -9.98 14.13 4.20
N THR A 50 -10.12 13.50 3.05
CA THR A 50 -9.95 12.07 2.85
C THR A 50 -8.90 11.77 1.80
N MET A 51 -8.30 10.57 1.92
CA MET A 51 -7.35 10.01 0.96
C MET A 51 -7.84 8.64 0.54
N THR A 52 -7.53 8.22 -0.68
CA THR A 52 -7.80 6.86 -1.14
C THR A 52 -6.51 6.14 -1.44
N THR A 53 -6.49 4.84 -1.15
CA THR A 53 -5.44 3.92 -1.60
C THR A 53 -6.08 2.73 -2.29
N GLU A 54 -5.39 2.18 -3.27
CA GLU A 54 -5.79 0.95 -3.91
C GLU A 54 -4.93 -0.21 -3.42
N VAL A 55 -5.57 -1.35 -3.17
CA VAL A 55 -4.89 -2.64 -2.99
C VAL A 55 -4.91 -3.34 -4.34
N THR A 56 -3.74 -3.50 -4.94
CA THR A 56 -3.59 -4.13 -6.26
C THR A 56 -2.97 -5.51 -6.15
N VAL A 57 -3.32 -6.39 -7.07
CA VAL A 57 -2.65 -7.68 -7.26
C VAL A 57 -1.98 -7.70 -8.62
N ALA A 58 -0.82 -8.36 -8.71
CA ALA A 58 -0.12 -8.59 -9.96
C ALA A 58 0.33 -10.06 -10.10
N GLY A 59 0.26 -10.59 -11.31
CA GLY A 59 0.73 -11.94 -11.64
C GLY A 59 -0.09 -13.08 -11.04
N VAL A 60 -1.35 -12.85 -10.66
CA VAL A 60 -2.20 -13.89 -10.11
C VAL A 60 -2.86 -14.73 -11.21
N GLU A 61 -3.08 -16.02 -10.94
CA GLU A 61 -3.80 -16.91 -11.85
C GLU A 61 -4.98 -17.56 -11.13
N GLY A 62 -6.17 -17.42 -11.72
CA GLY A 62 -7.37 -18.13 -11.27
C GLY A 62 -7.89 -17.70 -9.89
N LEU A 63 -7.74 -16.43 -9.50
CA LEU A 63 -8.19 -15.89 -8.23
C LEU A 63 -9.71 -15.94 -8.10
N LEU A 64 -10.20 -16.57 -7.04
CA LEU A 64 -11.62 -16.64 -6.68
C LEU A 64 -11.95 -15.94 -5.37
N GLY A 65 -10.94 -15.70 -4.51
CA GLY A 65 -11.10 -14.99 -3.26
C GLY A 65 -9.77 -14.51 -2.70
N PHE A 66 -9.84 -13.51 -1.86
CA PHE A 66 -8.70 -12.96 -1.14
C PHE A 66 -9.11 -12.48 0.24
N GLN A 67 -8.13 -12.37 1.11
CA GLN A 67 -8.24 -11.70 2.41
C GLN A 67 -6.89 -11.07 2.75
N PHE A 68 -6.93 -9.95 3.48
CA PHE A 68 -5.75 -9.30 4.06
C PHE A 68 -6.14 -8.51 5.30
N ASP A 69 -5.15 -8.25 6.13
CA ASP A 69 -5.23 -7.36 7.28
C ASP A 69 -4.59 -6.04 6.89
N VAL A 70 -5.26 -4.93 7.18
CA VAL A 70 -4.75 -3.57 7.03
C VAL A 70 -4.26 -3.09 8.38
N ASN A 71 -2.97 -2.80 8.49
CA ASN A 71 -2.37 -2.30 9.73
C ASN A 71 -2.05 -0.81 9.59
N PHE A 72 -2.42 0.00 10.57
CA PHE A 72 -2.25 1.45 10.56
C PHE A 72 -2.18 2.02 11.99
N ASP A 73 -1.77 3.27 12.14
CA ASP A 73 -1.82 3.97 13.43
C ASP A 73 -3.22 4.61 13.64
N PRO A 74 -4.06 4.09 14.54
CA PRO A 74 -5.41 4.59 14.76
C PRO A 74 -5.44 5.96 15.46
N ALA A 75 -4.31 6.45 15.99
CA ALA A 75 -4.21 7.81 16.51
C ALA A 75 -4.09 8.85 15.38
N VAL A 76 -3.60 8.45 14.20
CA VAL A 76 -3.31 9.35 13.08
C VAL A 76 -4.30 9.16 11.92
N LEU A 77 -4.70 7.92 11.65
CA LEU A 77 -5.58 7.56 10.55
C LEU A 77 -6.84 6.84 11.05
N ALA A 78 -7.93 7.03 10.33
CA ALA A 78 -9.12 6.19 10.42
C ALA A 78 -9.50 5.68 9.04
N ILE A 79 -10.05 4.47 8.96
CA ILE A 79 -10.64 3.92 7.75
C ILE A 79 -12.11 4.31 7.75
N ASP A 80 -12.56 5.03 6.71
CA ASP A 80 -13.96 5.38 6.53
C ASP A 80 -14.72 4.32 5.74
N SER A 81 -14.08 3.71 4.72
CA SER A 81 -14.63 2.55 4.00
C SER A 81 -13.53 1.70 3.37
N ILE A 82 -13.85 0.43 3.12
CA ILE A 82 -13.11 -0.45 2.24
C ILE A 82 -14.10 -1.03 1.24
N ASP A 83 -13.90 -0.70 -0.03
CA ASP A 83 -14.77 -1.12 -1.12
C ASP A 83 -14.09 -2.16 -1.99
N LEU A 84 -14.86 -3.15 -2.45
CA LEU A 84 -14.34 -4.20 -3.32
C LEU A 84 -13.98 -3.63 -4.69
N GLY A 85 -12.77 -3.91 -5.17
CA GLY A 85 -12.30 -3.52 -6.49
C GLY A 85 -12.89 -4.37 -7.62
N PRO A 86 -12.74 -3.93 -8.87
CA PRO A 86 -13.36 -4.57 -10.03
C PRO A 86 -12.68 -5.89 -10.45
N PHE A 87 -11.50 -6.21 -9.96
CA PHE A 87 -10.70 -7.31 -10.48
C PHE A 87 -11.41 -8.67 -10.41
N LEU A 88 -12.05 -9.00 -9.28
CA LEU A 88 -12.76 -10.26 -9.13
C LEU A 88 -13.96 -10.40 -10.07
N ALA A 89 -14.55 -9.30 -10.53
CA ALA A 89 -15.67 -9.29 -11.48
C ALA A 89 -15.21 -9.42 -12.94
N SER A 90 -13.92 -9.34 -13.23
CA SER A 90 -13.37 -9.26 -14.60
C SER A 90 -13.73 -10.45 -15.49
N THR A 91 -14.01 -11.59 -14.89
CA THR A 91 -14.42 -12.83 -15.59
C THR A 91 -15.94 -13.01 -15.68
N GLY A 92 -16.74 -12.04 -15.23
CA GLY A 92 -18.20 -12.12 -15.18
C GLY A 92 -18.76 -12.89 -13.98
N ARG A 93 -17.91 -13.26 -13.01
CA ARG A 93 -18.34 -13.81 -11.72
C ARG A 93 -18.94 -12.70 -10.84
N ALA A 94 -19.82 -13.07 -9.92
CA ALA A 94 -20.42 -12.12 -8.98
C ALA A 94 -19.55 -12.01 -7.72
N PRO A 95 -18.83 -10.89 -7.50
CA PRO A 95 -18.03 -10.69 -6.31
C PRO A 95 -18.91 -10.37 -5.09
N GLN A 96 -18.46 -10.83 -3.93
CA GLN A 96 -19.07 -10.55 -2.63
C GLN A 96 -17.97 -10.10 -1.67
N PRO A 97 -18.16 -8.97 -0.93
CA PRO A 97 -17.22 -8.56 0.09
C PRO A 97 -17.32 -9.45 1.34
N LEU A 98 -16.19 -9.60 2.03
CA LEU A 98 -16.05 -10.16 3.37
C LEU A 98 -15.51 -9.06 4.27
N GLY A 99 -16.35 -8.53 5.13
CA GLY A 99 -15.99 -7.40 5.98
C GLY A 99 -16.35 -6.05 5.37
N PRO A 100 -15.75 -4.95 5.87
CA PRO A 100 -14.62 -4.96 6.82
C PRO A 100 -15.01 -5.53 8.20
N ASP A 101 -14.09 -6.30 8.81
CA ASP A 101 -14.14 -6.62 10.23
C ASP A 101 -13.26 -5.61 10.97
N ASP A 102 -13.91 -4.75 11.76
CA ASP A 102 -13.34 -3.61 12.45
C ASP A 102 -13.21 -3.82 13.97
N GLN A 103 -13.39 -5.05 14.45
CA GLN A 103 -13.32 -5.37 15.88
C GLN A 103 -12.00 -4.93 16.52
N ASP A 104 -10.90 -5.00 15.75
CA ASP A 104 -9.56 -4.58 16.16
C ASP A 104 -9.12 -3.21 15.61
N ALA A 105 -10.04 -2.43 15.03
CA ALA A 105 -9.73 -1.12 14.47
C ALA A 105 -9.14 -0.15 15.50
N ALA A 106 -9.55 -0.25 16.74
CA ALA A 106 -8.99 0.53 17.86
C ALA A 106 -7.51 0.19 18.13
N ASN A 107 -7.06 -0.99 17.72
CA ASN A 107 -5.66 -1.44 17.77
C ASN A 107 -4.93 -1.22 16.46
N GLY A 108 -5.58 -0.60 15.47
CA GLY A 108 -5.00 -0.31 14.16
C GLY A 108 -4.98 -1.50 13.21
N VAL A 109 -5.92 -2.44 13.37
CA VAL A 109 -6.05 -3.61 12.48
C VAL A 109 -7.48 -3.72 11.97
N VAL A 110 -7.65 -3.79 10.65
CA VAL A 110 -8.93 -4.06 10.00
C VAL A 110 -8.76 -5.17 8.99
N VAL A 111 -9.59 -6.21 9.09
CA VAL A 111 -9.58 -7.35 8.17
C VAL A 111 -10.58 -7.12 7.05
N PHE A 112 -10.14 -7.32 5.81
CA PHE A 112 -11.00 -7.23 4.64
C PHE A 112 -10.70 -8.35 3.64
N GLY A 113 -11.73 -8.76 2.94
CA GLY A 113 -11.61 -9.76 1.89
C GLY A 113 -12.74 -9.69 0.87
N GLY A 114 -12.65 -10.57 -0.09
CA GLY A 114 -13.67 -10.72 -1.11
C GLY A 114 -13.59 -12.10 -1.74
N PHE A 115 -14.73 -12.59 -2.20
CA PHE A 115 -14.80 -13.84 -2.93
C PHE A 115 -15.81 -13.74 -4.06
N THR A 116 -15.76 -14.68 -5.00
CA THR A 116 -16.69 -14.72 -6.11
C THR A 116 -17.60 -15.93 -6.05
N LEU A 117 -18.87 -15.70 -6.33
CA LEU A 117 -19.85 -16.73 -6.62
C LEU A 117 -19.91 -16.98 -8.12
N GLY A 118 -20.07 -18.24 -8.52
CA GLY A 118 -20.18 -18.63 -9.92
C GLY A 118 -20.03 -20.13 -10.10
N THR A 119 -20.34 -20.61 -11.31
CA THR A 119 -20.18 -22.02 -11.69
C THR A 119 -18.71 -22.36 -11.95
N ALA A 120 -18.38 -23.64 -11.90
CA ALA A 120 -17.01 -24.13 -12.16
C ALA A 120 -16.54 -23.84 -13.60
N ASP A 121 -17.46 -23.61 -14.53
CA ASP A 121 -17.17 -23.34 -15.93
C ASP A 121 -16.59 -21.92 -16.17
N VAL A 122 -16.81 -21.00 -15.22
CA VAL A 122 -16.25 -19.64 -15.30
C VAL A 122 -14.93 -19.60 -14.52
N PRO A 123 -13.80 -19.30 -15.17
CA PRO A 123 -12.50 -19.26 -14.50
C PRO A 123 -12.44 -18.14 -13.46
N GLY A 124 -11.50 -18.24 -12.52
CA GLY A 124 -11.13 -17.15 -11.64
C GLY A 124 -10.39 -16.03 -12.38
N ALA A 125 -10.29 -14.87 -11.77
CA ALA A 125 -9.59 -13.71 -12.33
C ALA A 125 -8.08 -13.99 -12.44
N SER A 126 -7.46 -13.56 -13.54
CA SER A 126 -6.03 -13.75 -13.78
C SER A 126 -5.42 -12.48 -14.34
N GLY A 127 -4.12 -12.26 -14.03
CA GLY A 127 -3.38 -11.08 -14.42
C GLY A 127 -3.25 -10.07 -13.27
N ASP A 128 -3.41 -8.80 -13.59
CA ASP A 128 -3.20 -7.68 -12.69
C ASP A 128 -4.51 -6.89 -12.51
N GLY A 129 -4.71 -6.30 -11.33
CA GLY A 129 -5.87 -5.46 -11.11
C GLY A 129 -6.09 -5.01 -9.67
N VAL A 130 -7.15 -4.24 -9.45
CA VAL A 130 -7.51 -3.68 -8.15
C VAL A 130 -8.41 -4.66 -7.39
N LEU A 131 -7.96 -5.08 -6.21
CA LEU A 131 -8.70 -5.94 -5.28
C LEU A 131 -9.66 -5.15 -4.41
N ALA A 132 -9.20 -4.02 -3.89
CA ALA A 132 -9.97 -3.16 -3.00
C ALA A 132 -9.51 -1.70 -3.09
N THR A 133 -10.41 -0.78 -2.74
CA THR A 133 -10.12 0.64 -2.54
C THR A 133 -10.42 1.01 -1.09
N ILE A 134 -9.45 1.59 -0.40
CA ILE A 134 -9.57 2.00 1.00
C ILE A 134 -9.68 3.52 1.05
N THR A 135 -10.71 4.03 1.70
CA THR A 135 -10.88 5.46 1.98
C THR A 135 -10.45 5.75 3.41
N TRP A 136 -9.49 6.65 3.54
CA TRP A 136 -8.89 7.05 4.80
C TRP A 136 -9.31 8.45 5.17
N ARG A 137 -9.41 8.70 6.47
CA ARG A 137 -9.52 10.04 7.04
C ARG A 137 -8.36 10.29 7.98
N ALA A 138 -7.71 11.43 7.81
CA ALA A 138 -6.68 11.87 8.71
C ALA A 138 -7.30 12.41 10.01
N LEU A 139 -6.85 11.90 11.14
CA LEU A 139 -7.26 12.36 12.48
C LEU A 139 -6.28 13.40 13.01
N GLN A 140 -5.01 13.28 12.63
CA GLN A 140 -3.94 14.22 13.01
C GLN A 140 -3.04 14.47 11.80
N GLY A 141 -2.39 15.65 11.79
CA GLY A 141 -1.33 15.93 10.85
C GLY A 141 -0.04 15.21 11.20
N GLY A 142 0.70 14.81 10.18
CA GLY A 142 1.99 14.15 10.35
C GLY A 142 2.24 13.07 9.33
N GLU A 143 3.36 12.38 9.52
CA GLU A 143 3.75 11.23 8.73
C GLU A 143 3.42 9.94 9.49
N THR A 144 2.80 9.01 8.83
CA THR A 144 2.49 7.68 9.37
C THR A 144 2.63 6.64 8.25
N ALA A 145 2.59 5.37 8.60
CA ALA A 145 2.66 4.29 7.64
C ALA A 145 1.49 3.33 7.83
N ALA A 146 1.05 2.72 6.72
CA ALA A 146 0.18 1.56 6.76
C ALA A 146 0.78 0.44 5.91
N ASN A 147 0.47 -0.79 6.25
CA ASN A 147 0.89 -1.97 5.51
C ASN A 147 -0.20 -3.04 5.50
N LEU A 148 -0.07 -3.95 4.56
CA LEU A 148 -0.86 -5.17 4.51
C LEU A 148 -0.12 -6.28 5.26
N SER A 149 -0.86 -7.20 5.88
CA SER A 149 -0.35 -8.44 6.44
C SER A 149 -1.39 -9.55 6.31
N GLY A 150 -1.03 -10.77 6.65
CA GLY A 150 -1.97 -11.90 6.64
C GLY A 150 -2.59 -12.18 5.28
N ILE A 151 -1.92 -11.81 4.18
CA ILE A 151 -2.46 -11.89 2.82
C ILE A 151 -2.70 -13.34 2.44
N GLN A 152 -3.93 -13.64 2.06
CA GLN A 152 -4.35 -14.96 1.58
C GLN A 152 -5.05 -14.80 0.23
N LEU A 153 -4.61 -15.57 -0.74
CA LEU A 153 -5.23 -15.65 -2.06
C LEU A 153 -5.74 -17.08 -2.27
N ALA A 154 -6.94 -17.23 -2.80
CA ALA A 154 -7.57 -18.52 -3.00
C ALA A 154 -8.05 -18.68 -4.44
N GLY A 155 -7.68 -19.81 -5.03
CA GLY A 155 -8.14 -20.27 -6.34
C GLY A 155 -9.26 -21.29 -6.27
N ALA A 156 -9.41 -22.09 -7.32
CA ALA A 156 -10.43 -23.11 -7.43
C ALA A 156 -10.34 -24.13 -6.29
N GLY A 157 -11.50 -24.48 -5.70
CA GLY A 157 -11.56 -25.40 -4.57
C GLY A 157 -10.93 -24.87 -3.29
N ALA A 158 -10.85 -23.55 -3.12
CA ALA A 158 -10.19 -22.86 -2.01
C ALA A 158 -8.70 -23.22 -1.86
N GLN A 159 -8.05 -23.60 -2.96
CA GLN A 159 -6.61 -23.86 -2.94
C GLN A 159 -5.85 -22.55 -2.72
N PRO A 160 -4.89 -22.50 -1.77
CA PRO A 160 -4.08 -21.31 -1.56
C PRO A 160 -3.19 -21.04 -2.77
N LEU A 161 -3.16 -19.80 -3.22
CA LEU A 161 -2.23 -19.31 -4.22
C LEU A 161 -1.01 -18.70 -3.54
N ALA A 162 0.15 -18.86 -4.17
CA ALA A 162 1.40 -18.32 -3.62
C ALA A 162 1.37 -16.78 -3.64
N VAL A 163 1.80 -16.16 -2.54
CA VAL A 163 1.95 -14.71 -2.38
C VAL A 163 3.43 -14.39 -2.23
N ASP A 164 3.90 -13.33 -2.89
CA ASP A 164 5.26 -12.84 -2.74
C ASP A 164 5.41 -12.15 -1.37
N PRO A 165 6.44 -12.46 -0.56
CA PRO A 165 6.70 -11.78 0.71
C PRO A 165 6.88 -10.26 0.60
N ALA A 166 7.28 -9.74 -0.55
CA ALA A 166 7.38 -8.30 -0.80
C ALA A 166 6.03 -7.56 -0.71
N SER A 167 4.90 -8.30 -0.68
CA SER A 167 3.55 -7.76 -0.57
C SER A 167 3.29 -7.03 0.76
N GLU A 168 4.09 -7.26 1.81
CA GLU A 168 3.93 -6.65 3.13
C GLU A 168 4.70 -5.33 3.30
N THR A 169 5.14 -4.72 2.21
CA THR A 169 5.90 -3.46 2.25
C THR A 169 5.03 -2.30 2.73
N PRO A 170 5.46 -1.54 3.75
CA PRO A 170 4.69 -0.41 4.25
C PRO A 170 4.66 0.76 3.26
N VAL A 171 3.55 1.48 3.24
CA VAL A 171 3.35 2.70 2.47
C VAL A 171 3.24 3.88 3.43
N THR A 172 3.96 4.96 3.12
CA THR A 172 3.97 6.17 3.93
C THR A 172 2.81 7.09 3.54
N PHE A 173 2.11 7.58 4.55
CA PHE A 173 1.05 8.57 4.44
C PHE A 173 1.57 9.90 4.97
N GLN A 174 1.42 10.96 4.20
CA GLN A 174 1.60 12.33 4.65
C GLN A 174 0.23 12.98 4.75
N SER A 175 -0.25 13.14 5.97
CA SER A 175 -1.44 13.92 6.23
C SER A 175 -1.04 15.38 6.38
N ALA A 176 -1.53 16.24 5.50
CA ALA A 176 -1.60 17.67 5.79
C ALA A 176 -2.54 17.79 6.97
N GLY A 177 -1.98 17.92 8.16
CA GLY A 177 -2.80 18.19 9.34
C GLY A 177 -3.74 19.33 9.02
N ASN A 178 -4.99 19.15 9.40
CA ASN A 178 -5.93 20.26 9.35
C ASN A 178 -5.35 21.38 10.22
N GLU A 179 -4.59 22.30 9.62
CA GLU A 179 -4.11 23.52 10.28
C GLU A 179 -5.29 24.45 10.61
N SER A 180 -6.43 23.87 10.99
CA SER A 180 -7.62 24.63 11.41
C SER A 180 -7.42 25.39 12.72
N ASN A 181 -6.23 25.31 13.34
CA ASN A 181 -5.79 26.18 14.42
C ASN A 181 -4.70 27.18 13.99
N GLY A 182 -4.38 27.26 12.70
CA GLY A 182 -3.52 28.32 12.17
C GLY A 182 -4.22 29.66 12.34
N VAL A 183 -3.74 30.47 13.29
CA VAL A 183 -4.13 31.86 13.38
C VAL A 183 -3.97 32.48 11.99
N PRO A 184 -5.00 33.07 11.38
CA PRO A 184 -4.92 33.58 10.01
C PRO A 184 -3.73 34.53 9.87
N GLN A 185 -2.78 34.12 9.04
CA GLN A 185 -1.58 34.91 8.77
C GLN A 185 -1.88 35.90 7.65
N PHE A 186 -1.75 37.18 7.93
CA PHE A 186 -1.82 38.21 6.91
C PHE A 186 -0.38 38.67 6.62
N LEU A 187 0.08 38.52 5.37
CA LEU A 187 1.48 38.84 4.96
C LEU A 187 2.55 38.08 5.80
N GLY A 188 2.31 36.81 6.15
CA GLY A 188 3.26 35.98 6.87
C GLY A 188 3.38 36.26 8.37
N LEU A 189 2.56 37.13 8.93
CA LEU A 189 2.50 37.44 10.36
C LEU A 189 1.13 37.10 10.94
N PRO A 190 1.04 36.56 12.17
CA PRO A 190 -0.23 36.30 12.84
C PRO A 190 -1.03 37.59 12.98
N TRP A 191 -2.36 37.51 12.84
CA TRP A 191 -3.28 38.67 12.88
C TRP A 191 -3.13 39.54 14.15
N TYR A 192 -2.80 38.95 15.30
CA TYR A 192 -2.59 39.69 16.54
C TYR A 192 -1.37 40.60 16.50
N VAL A 193 -0.37 40.31 15.67
CA VAL A 193 0.80 41.20 15.44
C VAL A 193 0.36 42.46 14.70
N TRP A 194 -0.55 42.32 13.73
CA TRP A 194 -1.15 43.46 13.03
C TRP A 194 -2.00 44.32 13.97
N LEU A 195 -2.75 43.67 14.86
CA LEU A 195 -3.54 44.36 15.88
C LEU A 195 -2.64 45.13 16.85
N ALA A 196 -1.50 44.56 17.26
CA ALA A 196 -0.51 45.22 18.09
C ALA A 196 0.12 46.45 17.38
N ILE A 197 0.46 46.31 16.10
CA ILE A 197 1.00 47.43 15.28
C ILE A 197 -0.03 48.53 15.16
N LEU A 198 -1.31 48.22 14.96
CA LEU A 198 -2.39 49.20 14.85
C LEU A 198 -2.59 49.95 16.19
N LEU A 199 -2.56 49.26 17.33
CA LEU A 199 -2.69 49.84 18.65
C LEU A 199 -1.51 50.79 18.98
N VAL A 200 -0.29 50.38 18.65
CA VAL A 200 0.91 51.22 18.81
C VAL A 200 0.82 52.48 17.93
N GLY A 201 0.40 52.32 16.66
CA GLY A 201 0.17 53.45 15.76
C GLY A 201 -0.88 54.44 16.29
N LEU A 202 -1.98 53.95 16.84
CA LEU A 202 -3.04 54.77 17.41
C LEU A 202 -2.56 55.52 18.66
N ALA A 203 -1.79 54.86 19.52
CA ALA A 203 -1.18 55.48 20.71
C ALA A 203 -0.22 56.63 20.35
N VAL A 204 0.61 56.43 19.31
CA VAL A 204 1.55 57.47 18.84
C VAL A 204 0.77 58.68 18.26
N VAL A 205 -0.30 58.42 17.48
CA VAL A 205 -1.16 59.50 16.95
C VAL A 205 -1.82 60.27 18.08
N MET A 206 -2.34 59.57 19.09
CA MET A 206 -2.96 60.21 20.24
C MET A 206 -1.99 61.07 21.04
N LEU A 207 -0.76 60.59 21.22
CA LEU A 207 0.32 61.29 21.90
C LEU A 207 0.73 62.59 21.14
N VAL A 208 0.80 62.53 19.83
CA VAL A 208 1.06 63.69 18.97
C VAL A 208 -0.08 64.74 19.06
N ILE A 209 -1.33 64.28 19.09
CA ILE A 209 -2.50 65.17 19.25
C ILE A 209 -2.47 65.84 20.63
N MET A 210 -2.17 65.10 21.71
CA MET A 210 -2.05 65.66 23.06
C MET A 210 -0.93 66.70 23.15
N GLN A 211 0.23 66.43 22.57
CA GLN A 211 1.35 67.39 22.54
C GLN A 211 1.00 68.68 21.76
N ARG A 212 0.26 68.57 20.66
CA ARG A 212 -0.20 69.72 19.91
C ARG A 212 -1.25 70.56 20.69
N ARG A 213 -2.08 69.94 21.54
CA ARG A 213 -3.04 70.61 22.40
C ARG A 213 -2.39 71.38 23.54
N GLN A 214 -1.24 70.90 24.05
CA GLN A 214 -0.49 71.60 25.13
C GLN A 214 0.34 72.78 24.66
N ARG A 215 0.53 72.92 23.32
CA ARG A 215 1.30 74.07 22.75
C ARG A 215 0.42 75.21 22.24
N LYS A 216 -0.89 75.15 22.50
CA LYS A 216 -1.83 76.26 22.29
C LYS A 216 -2.33 76.76 23.64
#